data_a320154aa5417ad86168908817a620f4
#
_entry.id   a320154aa5417ad86168908817a620f4
#
_cell.length_a   1.000
_cell.length_b   1.000
_cell.length_c   1.000
_cell.angle_alpha   90.00
_cell.angle_beta   90.00
_cell.angle_gamma   90.00
#
_symmetry.space_group_name_H-M   'P 1'
#
loop_
_entity.id
_entity.type
_entity.pdbx_description
1 polymer ?
#
loop_
_entity_poly.entity_id
_entity_poly.type
_entity_poly.pdbx_seq_one_letter_code
_entity_poly.pdbx_strand_id
1 'polypeptide(L)'
;MSERLQSYARLIRLDKPIGTLLLLWPTWWALWLASGGLPDLQTLLIFTLGTFLMRSAGCAINDYADQNFDRDVLRTQHRPVTSGQISGKEAVWVAIILALLAFALIQPLNFLTKELSVFAVLIAAVYPFTKRFFAIPQAVLGVAFGFGIPMAYAAVIGFIPPEAWVLFIGNIFWAIAYDTAYAMVDREDDIRIGIKTSAITFGRFDVAAIAICYGVLLISQIIIARLAHLSPYFWLGWGAALLCALYHVTLVSTRSRENCFKAFLHNNWLGGFLFLGIVMGLSLIHI
;
A
#
# COMPACT_ATOMS: atom_id res chain seq x y z
N MET A 1 26.03 8.67 12.76
CA MET A 1 25.37 9.06 11.49
C MET A 1 25.18 10.57 11.56
N SER A 2 25.54 11.35 10.53
CA SER A 2 25.31 12.81 10.58
C SER A 2 23.82 13.13 10.68
N GLU A 3 23.44 14.25 11.33
CA GLU A 3 22.05 14.69 11.47
C GLU A 3 21.32 14.77 10.11
N ARG A 4 22.04 15.20 9.08
CA ARG A 4 21.52 15.29 7.72
C ARG A 4 21.17 13.90 7.14
N LEU A 5 22.01 12.89 7.38
CA LEU A 5 21.72 11.50 6.94
C LEU A 5 20.51 10.91 7.66
N GLN A 6 20.33 11.24 8.95
CA GLN A 6 19.12 10.86 9.70
C GLN A 6 17.87 11.53 9.15
N SER A 7 17.98 12.78 8.69
CA SER A 7 16.85 13.49 8.06
C SER A 7 16.45 12.85 6.72
N TYR A 8 17.41 12.42 5.89
CA TYR A 8 17.12 11.65 4.68
C TYR A 8 16.49 10.28 5.00
N ALA A 9 17.01 9.55 5.98
CA ALA A 9 16.44 8.27 6.41
C ALA A 9 14.97 8.42 6.87
N ARG A 10 14.64 9.50 7.58
CA ARG A 10 13.27 9.85 7.99
C ARG A 10 12.41 10.28 6.80
N LEU A 11 12.96 11.03 5.83
CA LEU A 11 12.24 11.42 4.62
C LEU A 11 11.72 10.20 3.85
N ILE A 12 12.58 9.21 3.64
CA ILE A 12 12.25 7.97 2.93
C ILE A 12 11.62 6.90 3.82
N ARG A 13 11.33 7.22 5.09
CA ARG A 13 10.65 6.35 6.08
C ARG A 13 11.36 5.03 6.35
N LEU A 14 12.70 5.01 6.41
CA LEU A 14 13.47 3.83 6.83
C LEU A 14 13.12 3.38 8.26
N ASP A 15 12.76 4.32 9.11
CA ASP A 15 12.32 4.12 10.50
C ASP A 15 10.90 3.55 10.63
N LYS A 16 10.14 3.47 9.51
CA LYS A 16 8.73 3.06 9.50
C LYS A 16 8.44 2.04 8.40
N PRO A 17 8.90 0.78 8.55
CA PRO A 17 8.83 -0.23 7.49
C PRO A 17 7.39 -0.65 7.15
N ILE A 18 6.43 -0.38 8.02
CA ILE A 18 5.03 -0.79 7.85
C ILE A 18 4.46 -0.37 6.49
N GLY A 19 4.73 0.86 6.05
CA GLY A 19 4.24 1.35 4.75
C GLY A 19 4.83 0.58 3.58
N THR A 20 6.07 0.12 3.66
CA THR A 20 6.68 -0.74 2.63
C THR A 20 6.02 -2.12 2.61
N LEU A 21 5.76 -2.70 3.77
CA LEU A 21 5.12 -4.01 3.88
C LEU A 21 3.69 -4.00 3.33
N LEU A 22 2.91 -2.92 3.55
CA LEU A 22 1.56 -2.78 3.00
C LEU A 22 1.53 -2.73 1.47
N LEU A 23 2.63 -2.29 0.80
CA LEU A 23 2.77 -2.40 -0.65
C LEU A 23 3.35 -3.74 -1.09
N LEU A 24 4.21 -4.31 -0.26
CA LEU A 24 4.95 -5.53 -0.60
C LEU A 24 4.03 -6.76 -0.60
N TRP A 25 3.12 -6.86 0.37
CA TRP A 25 2.19 -7.99 0.45
C TRP A 25 1.39 -8.21 -0.82
N PRO A 26 0.64 -7.23 -1.37
CA PRO A 26 -0.12 -7.44 -2.60
C PRO A 26 0.76 -7.71 -3.81
N THR A 27 1.97 -7.15 -3.86
CA THR A 27 2.96 -7.45 -4.88
C THR A 27 3.41 -8.92 -4.80
N TRP A 28 3.69 -9.42 -3.60
CA TRP A 28 4.06 -10.82 -3.38
C TRP A 28 2.88 -11.77 -3.60
N TRP A 29 1.64 -11.41 -3.22
CA TRP A 29 0.47 -12.22 -3.57
C TRP A 29 0.43 -12.47 -5.07
N ALA A 30 0.58 -11.41 -5.87
CA ALA A 30 0.54 -11.49 -7.32
C ALA A 30 1.72 -12.27 -7.91
N LEU A 31 2.94 -12.07 -7.39
CA LEU A 31 4.12 -12.82 -7.85
C LEU A 31 3.96 -14.31 -7.65
N TRP A 32 3.54 -14.75 -6.45
CA TRP A 32 3.34 -16.18 -6.16
C TRP A 32 2.22 -16.78 -6.99
N LEU A 33 1.09 -16.09 -7.13
CA LEU A 33 -0.02 -16.55 -7.96
C LEU A 33 0.36 -16.63 -9.43
N ALA A 34 1.02 -15.62 -9.98
CA ALA A 34 1.47 -15.62 -11.37
C ALA A 34 2.51 -16.69 -11.68
N SER A 35 3.38 -17.01 -10.71
CA SER A 35 4.41 -18.04 -10.84
C SER A 35 3.90 -19.45 -10.56
N GLY A 36 2.68 -19.60 -10.01
CA GLY A 36 2.17 -20.89 -9.55
C GLY A 36 2.96 -21.48 -8.37
N GLY A 37 3.73 -20.67 -7.66
CA GLY A 37 4.62 -21.07 -6.57
C GLY A 37 5.70 -20.03 -6.30
N LEU A 38 6.92 -20.48 -5.95
CA LEU A 38 8.05 -19.59 -5.69
C LEU A 38 8.49 -18.88 -7.00
N PRO A 39 8.46 -17.53 -7.04
CA PRO A 39 8.96 -16.78 -8.20
C PRO A 39 10.45 -17.00 -8.42
N ASP A 40 10.94 -16.75 -9.62
CA ASP A 40 12.39 -16.70 -9.85
C ASP A 40 13.03 -15.59 -9.00
N LEU A 41 14.26 -15.84 -8.55
CA LEU A 41 14.94 -14.96 -7.61
C LEU A 41 15.16 -13.55 -8.17
N GLN A 42 15.43 -13.42 -9.46
CA GLN A 42 15.66 -12.12 -10.08
C GLN A 42 14.39 -11.28 -10.05
N THR A 43 13.26 -11.82 -10.48
CA THR A 43 11.95 -11.16 -10.47
C THR A 43 11.54 -10.81 -9.03
N LEU A 44 11.72 -11.72 -8.07
CA LEU A 44 11.43 -11.47 -6.67
C LEU A 44 12.23 -10.30 -6.11
N LEU A 45 13.53 -10.23 -6.38
CA LEU A 45 14.41 -9.15 -5.93
C LEU A 45 14.05 -7.83 -6.60
N ILE A 46 13.78 -7.82 -7.91
CA ILE A 46 13.38 -6.61 -8.65
C ILE A 46 12.11 -6.01 -8.04
N PHE A 47 11.07 -6.81 -7.82
CA PHE A 47 9.81 -6.31 -7.26
C PHE A 47 9.94 -5.91 -5.79
N THR A 48 10.70 -6.64 -4.99
CA THR A 48 10.94 -6.31 -3.57
C THR A 48 11.68 -4.99 -3.41
N LEU A 49 12.82 -4.84 -4.10
CA LEU A 49 13.62 -3.61 -4.07
C LEU A 49 12.88 -2.45 -4.76
N GLY A 50 12.22 -2.72 -5.88
CA GLY A 50 11.41 -1.73 -6.59
C GLY A 50 10.28 -1.17 -5.73
N THR A 51 9.57 -2.04 -4.98
CA THR A 51 8.53 -1.62 -4.02
C THR A 51 9.11 -0.72 -2.93
N PHE A 52 10.27 -1.08 -2.36
CA PHE A 52 10.95 -0.26 -1.37
C PHE A 52 11.34 1.12 -1.92
N LEU A 53 11.96 1.17 -3.11
CA LEU A 53 12.37 2.41 -3.76
C LEU A 53 11.17 3.30 -4.08
N MET A 54 10.11 2.72 -4.67
CA MET A 54 8.91 3.48 -5.04
C MET A 54 8.13 3.95 -3.82
N ARG A 55 8.07 3.16 -2.74
CA ARG A 55 7.49 3.60 -1.46
C ARG A 55 8.26 4.77 -0.88
N SER A 56 9.60 4.71 -0.92
CA SER A 56 10.48 5.77 -0.45
C SER A 56 10.33 7.05 -1.29
N ALA A 57 10.27 6.93 -2.62
CA ALA A 57 9.99 8.04 -3.53
C ALA A 57 8.63 8.69 -3.25
N GLY A 58 7.58 7.86 -3.07
CA GLY A 58 6.25 8.33 -2.72
C GLY A 58 6.21 9.10 -1.39
N CYS A 59 6.99 8.68 -0.38
CA CYS A 59 7.11 9.43 0.88
C CYS A 59 7.74 10.80 0.67
N ALA A 60 8.81 10.89 -0.10
CA ALA A 60 9.51 12.15 -0.34
C ALA A 60 8.61 13.15 -1.11
N ILE A 61 7.90 12.68 -2.14
CA ILE A 61 6.97 13.54 -2.88
C ILE A 61 5.74 13.94 -2.06
N ASN A 62 5.25 13.04 -1.18
CA ASN A 62 4.15 13.34 -0.28
C ASN A 62 4.56 14.40 0.77
N ASP A 63 5.76 14.32 1.36
CA ASP A 63 6.27 15.33 2.29
C ASP A 63 6.42 16.71 1.60
N TYR A 64 6.83 16.73 0.33
CA TYR A 64 6.87 17.96 -0.47
C TYR A 64 5.46 18.51 -0.73
N ALA A 65 4.54 17.68 -1.18
CA ALA A 65 3.17 18.11 -1.53
C ALA A 65 2.43 18.66 -0.31
N ASP A 66 2.67 18.08 0.87
CA ASP A 66 1.95 18.38 2.10
C ASP A 66 2.65 19.39 3.02
N GLN A 67 3.83 19.88 2.68
CA GLN A 67 4.68 20.70 3.55
C GLN A 67 3.95 21.88 4.22
N ASN A 68 2.93 22.46 3.57
CA ASN A 68 2.16 23.57 4.10
C ASN A 68 1.03 23.13 5.04
N PHE A 69 0.45 21.95 4.81
CA PHE A 69 -0.62 21.37 5.63
C PHE A 69 -0.06 20.66 6.87
N ASP A 70 1.05 19.98 6.71
CA ASP A 70 1.68 19.18 7.76
C ASP A 70 2.14 20.01 8.97
N ARG A 71 2.28 21.33 8.83
CA ARG A 71 2.62 22.24 9.93
C ARG A 71 1.51 22.32 10.98
N ASP A 72 0.27 22.19 10.54
CA ASP A 72 -0.92 22.34 11.38
C ASP A 72 -1.46 21.01 11.91
N VAL A 73 -0.80 19.89 11.57
CA VAL A 73 -1.13 18.54 12.03
C VAL A 73 -0.08 18.07 13.07
N LEU A 74 -0.53 17.78 14.27
CA LEU A 74 0.34 17.42 15.42
C LEU A 74 1.34 16.31 15.12
N ARG A 75 0.91 15.27 14.37
CA ARG A 75 1.71 14.09 14.04
C ARG A 75 2.77 14.36 12.96
N THR A 76 2.56 15.33 12.08
CA THR A 76 3.38 15.53 10.87
C THR A 76 4.24 16.80 10.90
N GLN A 77 4.04 17.69 11.86
CA GLN A 77 4.81 18.94 12.01
C GLN A 77 6.34 18.75 12.09
N HIS A 78 6.80 17.57 12.54
CA HIS A 78 8.22 17.23 12.66
C HIS A 78 8.79 16.49 11.44
N ARG A 79 8.04 16.40 10.33
CA ARG A 79 8.56 15.82 9.09
C ARG A 79 9.73 16.62 8.55
N PRO A 80 10.75 15.99 7.93
CA PRO A 80 11.97 16.68 7.50
C PRO A 80 11.75 17.89 6.60
N VAL A 81 10.78 17.84 5.66
CA VAL A 81 10.47 18.98 4.79
C VAL A 81 9.69 20.05 5.54
N THR A 82 8.70 19.67 6.33
CA THR A 82 7.85 20.59 7.13
C THR A 82 8.65 21.35 8.16
N SER A 83 9.61 20.70 8.82
CA SER A 83 10.50 21.31 9.83
C SER A 83 11.70 22.06 9.24
N GLY A 84 11.86 22.08 7.91
CA GLY A 84 12.95 22.76 7.21
C GLY A 84 14.32 22.05 7.28
N GLN A 85 14.39 20.79 7.76
CA GLN A 85 15.63 20.02 7.80
C GLN A 85 16.09 19.60 6.39
N ILE A 86 15.15 19.40 5.48
CA ILE A 86 15.35 19.12 4.06
C ILE A 86 14.49 20.10 3.28
N SER A 87 15.04 20.69 2.23
CA SER A 87 14.27 21.58 1.36
C SER A 87 13.28 20.79 0.47
N GLY A 88 12.18 21.43 0.08
CA GLY A 88 11.23 20.80 -0.84
C GLY A 88 11.87 20.39 -2.17
N LYS A 89 12.86 21.15 -2.68
CA LYS A 89 13.60 20.79 -3.90
C LYS A 89 14.43 19.52 -3.70
N GLU A 90 15.10 19.37 -2.56
CA GLU A 90 15.86 18.15 -2.23
C GLU A 90 14.92 16.94 -2.14
N ALA A 91 13.76 17.07 -1.52
CA ALA A 91 12.77 15.99 -1.45
C ALA A 91 12.31 15.52 -2.84
N VAL A 92 12.06 16.46 -3.76
CA VAL A 92 11.72 16.15 -5.16
C VAL A 92 12.87 15.43 -5.86
N TRP A 93 14.11 15.89 -5.70
CA TRP A 93 15.27 15.21 -6.29
C TRP A 93 15.47 13.80 -5.74
N VAL A 94 15.29 13.60 -4.43
CA VAL A 94 15.33 12.26 -3.82
C VAL A 94 14.26 11.35 -4.44
N ALA A 95 13.03 11.85 -4.61
CA ALA A 95 11.96 11.08 -5.23
C ALA A 95 12.29 10.69 -6.68
N ILE A 96 12.82 11.63 -7.49
CA ILE A 96 13.22 11.38 -8.87
C ILE A 96 14.33 10.32 -8.93
N ILE A 97 15.38 10.45 -8.13
CA ILE A 97 16.50 9.51 -8.11
C ILE A 97 16.01 8.10 -7.74
N LEU A 98 15.18 7.98 -6.72
CA LEU A 98 14.64 6.68 -6.30
C LEU A 98 13.72 6.06 -7.37
N ALA A 99 12.91 6.87 -8.06
CA ALA A 99 12.08 6.40 -9.16
C ALA A 99 12.93 5.95 -10.36
N LEU A 100 14.00 6.67 -10.70
CA LEU A 100 14.95 6.28 -11.76
C LEU A 100 15.69 4.99 -11.42
N LEU A 101 16.10 4.80 -10.16
CA LEU A 101 16.70 3.54 -9.69
C LEU A 101 15.69 2.38 -9.77
N ALA A 102 14.43 2.61 -9.37
CA ALA A 102 13.38 1.61 -9.53
C ALA A 102 13.13 1.26 -11.00
N PHE A 103 13.15 2.26 -11.90
CA PHE A 103 13.01 2.05 -13.34
C PHE A 103 14.23 1.30 -13.93
N ALA A 104 15.43 1.57 -13.44
CA ALA A 104 16.63 0.82 -13.84
C ALA A 104 16.56 -0.66 -13.43
N LEU A 105 15.99 -0.97 -12.24
CA LEU A 105 15.82 -2.35 -11.78
C LEU A 105 14.90 -3.19 -12.69
N ILE A 106 13.88 -2.58 -13.29
CA ILE A 106 12.92 -3.32 -14.14
C ILE A 106 13.37 -3.48 -15.60
N GLN A 107 14.56 -2.96 -15.98
CA GLN A 107 15.03 -3.04 -17.38
C GLN A 107 15.14 -4.48 -17.92
N PRO A 108 15.49 -5.50 -17.11
CA PRO A 108 15.50 -6.90 -17.59
C PRO A 108 14.10 -7.46 -17.87
N LEU A 109 13.03 -6.83 -17.38
CA LEU A 109 11.65 -7.32 -17.55
C LEU A 109 11.09 -6.96 -18.93
N ASN A 110 9.95 -7.57 -19.27
CA ASN A 110 9.30 -7.38 -20.56
C ASN A 110 8.74 -5.95 -20.76
N PHE A 111 8.35 -5.65 -22.02
CA PHE A 111 7.90 -4.31 -22.41
C PHE A 111 6.62 -3.89 -21.68
N LEU A 112 5.63 -4.80 -21.54
CA LEU A 112 4.38 -4.50 -20.86
C LEU A 112 4.58 -4.08 -19.40
N THR A 113 5.50 -4.73 -18.67
CA THR A 113 5.86 -4.35 -17.30
C THR A 113 6.44 -2.95 -17.24
N LYS A 114 7.27 -2.56 -18.20
CA LYS A 114 7.86 -1.21 -18.29
C LYS A 114 6.81 -0.15 -18.62
N GLU A 115 5.87 -0.42 -19.51
CA GLU A 115 4.73 0.47 -19.77
C GLU A 115 3.88 0.68 -18.52
N LEU A 116 3.52 -0.39 -17.82
CA LEU A 116 2.73 -0.31 -16.59
C LEU A 116 3.46 0.50 -15.50
N SER A 117 4.79 0.42 -15.44
CA SER A 117 5.57 1.19 -14.47
C SER A 117 5.47 2.70 -14.69
N VAL A 118 5.34 3.16 -15.94
CA VAL A 118 5.14 4.58 -16.25
C VAL A 118 3.79 5.06 -15.69
N PHE A 119 2.72 4.28 -15.89
CA PHE A 119 1.42 4.60 -15.31
C PHE A 119 1.44 4.59 -13.78
N ALA A 120 2.14 3.60 -13.18
CA ALA A 120 2.31 3.52 -11.72
C ALA A 120 2.98 4.77 -11.15
N VAL A 121 4.07 5.25 -11.78
CA VAL A 121 4.78 6.48 -11.37
C VAL A 121 3.89 7.70 -11.49
N LEU A 122 3.14 7.84 -12.59
CA LEU A 122 2.23 8.97 -12.81
C LEU A 122 1.15 9.03 -11.72
N ILE A 123 0.52 7.90 -11.40
CA ILE A 123 -0.50 7.82 -10.35
C ILE A 123 0.10 8.10 -8.98
N ALA A 124 1.28 7.54 -8.68
CA ALA A 124 1.99 7.78 -7.42
C ALA A 124 2.39 9.25 -7.25
N ALA A 125 2.75 9.95 -8.32
CA ALA A 125 3.07 11.37 -8.30
C ALA A 125 1.83 12.27 -8.11
N VAL A 126 0.69 11.88 -8.69
CA VAL A 126 -0.57 12.65 -8.61
C VAL A 126 -1.29 12.41 -7.27
N TYR A 127 -1.21 11.21 -6.71
CA TYR A 127 -1.94 10.81 -5.50
C TYR A 127 -1.87 11.84 -4.35
N PRO A 128 -0.70 12.39 -3.93
CA PRO A 128 -0.64 13.32 -2.80
C PRO A 128 -1.49 14.58 -2.97
N PHE A 129 -1.75 14.98 -4.21
CA PHE A 129 -2.53 16.19 -4.53
C PHE A 129 -4.05 15.93 -4.52
N THR A 130 -4.48 14.66 -4.59
CA THR A 130 -5.90 14.29 -4.73
C THR A 130 -6.74 14.67 -3.50
N LYS A 131 -6.15 14.72 -2.31
CA LYS A 131 -6.82 15.13 -1.07
C LYS A 131 -7.33 16.59 -1.08
N ARG A 132 -6.94 17.38 -2.07
CA ARG A 132 -7.41 18.76 -2.24
C ARG A 132 -8.78 18.83 -2.92
N PHE A 133 -9.12 17.86 -3.76
CA PHE A 133 -10.34 17.90 -4.57
C PHE A 133 -11.14 16.59 -4.56
N PHE A 134 -10.51 15.44 -4.32
CA PHE A 134 -11.19 14.14 -4.36
C PHE A 134 -11.71 13.75 -2.98
N ALA A 135 -12.95 13.22 -2.91
CA ALA A 135 -13.62 12.93 -1.64
C ALA A 135 -13.01 11.72 -0.89
N ILE A 136 -12.46 10.75 -1.62
CA ILE A 136 -11.86 9.52 -1.08
C ILE A 136 -10.46 9.33 -1.68
N PRO A 137 -9.46 10.17 -1.32
CA PRO A 137 -8.10 10.06 -1.87
C PRO A 137 -7.45 8.71 -1.58
N GLN A 138 -7.93 7.98 -0.57
CA GLN A 138 -7.53 6.61 -0.24
C GLN A 138 -7.77 5.61 -1.37
N ALA A 139 -8.77 5.85 -2.23
CA ALA A 139 -8.99 5.02 -3.41
C ALA A 139 -7.85 5.20 -4.44
N VAL A 140 -7.41 6.44 -4.66
CA VAL A 140 -6.27 6.73 -5.55
C VAL A 140 -4.97 6.15 -4.98
N LEU A 141 -4.79 6.24 -3.65
CA LEU A 141 -3.70 5.55 -2.96
C LEU A 141 -3.74 4.04 -3.23
N GLY A 142 -4.92 3.43 -3.10
CA GLY A 142 -5.11 2.00 -3.34
C GLY A 142 -4.77 1.59 -4.77
N VAL A 143 -5.10 2.41 -5.76
CA VAL A 143 -4.68 2.21 -7.15
C VAL A 143 -3.16 2.28 -7.25
N ALA A 144 -2.51 3.35 -6.73
CA ALA A 144 -1.06 3.52 -6.78
C ALA A 144 -0.32 2.35 -6.10
N PHE A 145 -0.79 1.94 -4.92
CA PHE A 145 -0.19 0.86 -4.12
C PHE A 145 -0.43 -0.53 -4.71
N GLY A 146 -1.52 -0.69 -5.47
CA GLY A 146 -1.88 -1.95 -6.12
C GLY A 146 -1.16 -2.23 -7.43
N PHE A 147 -0.50 -1.24 -8.05
CA PHE A 147 0.10 -1.42 -9.38
C PHE A 147 1.16 -2.53 -9.46
N GLY A 148 1.76 -2.90 -8.33
CA GLY A 148 2.61 -4.09 -8.24
C GLY A 148 1.92 -5.37 -8.70
N ILE A 149 0.57 -5.46 -8.59
CA ILE A 149 -0.20 -6.64 -8.98
C ILE A 149 -0.19 -6.84 -10.50
N PRO A 150 -0.75 -5.92 -11.33
CA PRO A 150 -0.73 -6.11 -12.78
C PRO A 150 0.71 -6.16 -13.33
N MET A 151 1.66 -5.44 -12.74
CA MET A 151 3.07 -5.51 -13.12
C MET A 151 3.68 -6.88 -12.84
N ALA A 152 3.36 -7.53 -11.72
CA ALA A 152 3.84 -8.88 -11.39
C ALA A 152 3.34 -9.93 -12.39
N TYR A 153 2.05 -9.92 -12.71
CA TYR A 153 1.49 -10.80 -13.75
C TYR A 153 2.10 -10.52 -15.11
N ALA A 154 2.21 -9.26 -15.52
CA ALA A 154 2.86 -8.89 -16.78
C ALA A 154 4.30 -9.40 -16.85
N ALA A 155 5.07 -9.29 -15.76
CA ALA A 155 6.46 -9.71 -15.70
C ALA A 155 6.61 -11.24 -15.83
N VAL A 156 5.76 -12.00 -15.14
CA VAL A 156 5.87 -13.47 -15.05
C VAL A 156 5.27 -14.18 -16.25
N ILE A 157 4.04 -13.81 -16.65
CA ILE A 157 3.30 -14.53 -17.70
C ILE A 157 3.10 -13.72 -18.99
N GLY A 158 3.53 -12.46 -19.04
CA GLY A 158 3.52 -11.64 -20.25
C GLY A 158 2.18 -10.93 -20.56
N PHE A 159 1.16 -11.09 -19.75
CA PHE A 159 -0.16 -10.45 -19.91
C PHE A 159 -0.84 -10.26 -18.54
N ILE A 160 -1.98 -9.56 -18.50
CA ILE A 160 -2.74 -9.28 -17.29
C ILE A 160 -4.06 -10.06 -17.36
N PRO A 161 -4.18 -11.21 -16.69
CA PRO A 161 -5.40 -12.02 -16.71
C PRO A 161 -6.49 -11.41 -15.81
N PRO A 162 -7.77 -11.84 -15.95
CA PRO A 162 -8.89 -11.33 -15.16
C PRO A 162 -8.69 -11.44 -13.64
N GLU A 163 -8.04 -12.49 -13.15
CA GLU A 163 -7.74 -12.70 -11.73
C GLU A 163 -6.81 -11.60 -11.16
N ALA A 164 -5.89 -11.07 -11.97
CA ALA A 164 -5.05 -9.95 -11.57
C ALA A 164 -5.90 -8.71 -11.24
N TRP A 165 -6.95 -8.45 -12.00
CA TRP A 165 -7.86 -7.34 -11.75
C TRP A 165 -8.74 -7.57 -10.51
N VAL A 166 -9.17 -8.81 -10.26
CA VAL A 166 -9.90 -9.17 -9.03
C VAL A 166 -9.01 -8.90 -7.80
N LEU A 167 -7.76 -9.33 -7.85
CA LEU A 167 -6.78 -9.09 -6.78
C LEU A 167 -6.50 -7.59 -6.60
N PHE A 168 -6.36 -6.86 -7.70
CA PHE A 168 -6.11 -5.42 -7.72
C PHE A 168 -7.28 -4.64 -7.08
N ILE A 169 -8.52 -4.98 -7.43
CA ILE A 169 -9.71 -4.37 -6.83
C ILE A 169 -9.76 -4.67 -5.33
N GLY A 170 -9.54 -5.93 -4.93
CA GLY A 170 -9.47 -6.31 -3.51
C GLY A 170 -8.43 -5.49 -2.74
N ASN A 171 -7.25 -5.26 -3.34
CA ASN A 171 -6.21 -4.41 -2.75
C ASN A 171 -6.62 -2.94 -2.64
N ILE A 172 -7.33 -2.37 -3.63
CA ILE A 172 -7.83 -0.99 -3.53
C ILE A 172 -8.74 -0.84 -2.31
N PHE A 173 -9.68 -1.77 -2.11
CA PHE A 173 -10.56 -1.74 -0.94
C PHE A 173 -9.79 -1.96 0.36
N TRP A 174 -8.77 -2.82 0.38
CA TRP A 174 -7.91 -2.96 1.54
C TRP A 174 -7.17 -1.66 1.88
N ALA A 175 -6.65 -0.98 0.87
CA ALA A 175 -5.99 0.33 1.04
C ALA A 175 -6.97 1.38 1.59
N ILE A 176 -8.21 1.42 1.09
CA ILE A 176 -9.26 2.28 1.64
C ILE A 176 -9.50 1.95 3.12
N ALA A 177 -9.57 0.66 3.49
CA ALA A 177 -9.84 0.25 4.87
C ALA A 177 -8.73 0.72 5.82
N TYR A 178 -7.47 0.35 5.57
CA TYR A 178 -6.39 0.68 6.51
C TYR A 178 -6.05 2.18 6.51
N ASP A 179 -6.14 2.85 5.35
CA ASP A 179 -5.82 4.27 5.30
C ASP A 179 -6.98 5.15 5.78
N THR A 180 -8.24 4.65 5.76
CA THR A 180 -9.35 5.29 6.48
C THR A 180 -9.12 5.23 7.99
N ALA A 181 -8.70 4.07 8.53
CA ALA A 181 -8.33 3.96 9.93
C ALA A 181 -7.19 4.92 10.30
N TYR A 182 -6.21 5.08 9.41
CA TYR A 182 -5.15 6.06 9.57
C TYR A 182 -5.64 7.52 9.51
N ALA A 183 -6.53 7.84 8.58
CA ALA A 183 -7.14 9.16 8.49
C ALA A 183 -8.03 9.51 9.69
N MET A 184 -8.61 8.51 10.37
CA MET A 184 -9.37 8.73 11.62
C MET A 184 -8.47 9.26 12.75
N VAL A 185 -7.16 8.99 12.71
CA VAL A 185 -6.18 9.52 13.70
C VAL A 185 -6.09 11.04 13.63
N ASP A 186 -6.06 11.58 12.40
CA ASP A 186 -5.84 13.01 12.15
C ASP A 186 -7.14 13.77 11.84
N ARG A 187 -8.31 13.13 11.96
CA ARG A 187 -9.62 13.64 11.51
C ARG A 187 -9.95 15.04 11.98
N GLU A 188 -9.69 15.36 13.25
CA GLU A 188 -9.97 16.69 13.81
C GLU A 188 -9.07 17.76 13.21
N ASP A 189 -7.81 17.42 12.99
CA ASP A 189 -6.83 18.31 12.37
C ASP A 189 -7.17 18.52 10.89
N ASP A 190 -7.51 17.44 10.16
CA ASP A 190 -7.88 17.44 8.75
C ASP A 190 -9.13 18.29 8.47
N ILE A 191 -10.14 18.24 9.35
CA ILE A 191 -11.35 19.11 9.26
C ILE A 191 -10.95 20.56 9.41
N ARG A 192 -10.04 20.88 10.36
CA ARG A 192 -9.61 22.25 10.65
C ARG A 192 -8.86 22.89 9.48
N ILE A 193 -8.02 22.12 8.80
CA ILE A 193 -7.22 22.59 7.65
C ILE A 193 -7.91 22.42 6.31
N GLY A 194 -9.11 21.81 6.26
CA GLY A 194 -9.96 21.73 5.08
C GLY A 194 -9.52 20.72 4.02
N ILE A 195 -8.69 19.71 4.35
CA ILE A 195 -8.36 18.63 3.43
C ILE A 195 -9.44 17.54 3.44
N LYS A 196 -9.53 16.82 2.31
CA LYS A 196 -10.50 15.74 2.14
C LYS A 196 -9.87 14.40 2.48
N THR A 197 -10.59 13.58 3.26
CA THR A 197 -10.21 12.21 3.59
C THR A 197 -11.43 11.31 3.60
N SER A 198 -11.23 10.01 3.43
CA SER A 198 -12.32 9.03 3.55
C SER A 198 -12.97 9.04 4.94
N ALA A 199 -12.19 9.27 6.02
CA ALA A 199 -12.71 9.39 7.37
C ALA A 199 -13.72 10.55 7.52
N ILE A 200 -13.47 11.69 6.85
CA ILE A 200 -14.40 12.81 6.80
C ILE A 200 -15.59 12.49 5.92
N THR A 201 -15.35 11.94 4.72
CA THR A 201 -16.38 11.64 3.72
C THR A 201 -17.39 10.61 4.22
N PHE A 202 -16.93 9.54 4.87
CA PHE A 202 -17.81 8.51 5.44
C PHE A 202 -18.50 8.98 6.73
N GLY A 203 -17.94 9.95 7.44
CA GLY A 203 -18.52 10.53 8.64
C GLY A 203 -18.85 9.49 9.70
N ARG A 204 -20.15 9.37 10.06
CA ARG A 204 -20.64 8.37 11.04
C ARG A 204 -20.57 6.92 10.54
N PHE A 205 -20.46 6.73 9.24
CA PHE A 205 -20.41 5.40 8.59
C PHE A 205 -18.98 4.91 8.36
N ASP A 206 -17.95 5.59 8.89
CA ASP A 206 -16.53 5.26 8.74
C ASP A 206 -16.21 3.80 9.11
N VAL A 207 -16.71 3.32 10.26
CA VAL A 207 -16.52 1.92 10.71
C VAL A 207 -17.20 0.93 9.76
N ALA A 208 -18.43 1.22 9.33
CA ALA A 208 -19.15 0.37 8.38
C ALA A 208 -18.44 0.31 7.01
N ALA A 209 -17.94 1.45 6.53
CA ALA A 209 -17.18 1.53 5.29
C ALA A 209 -15.88 0.69 5.37
N ILE A 210 -15.13 0.77 6.48
CA ILE A 210 -13.96 -0.06 6.74
C ILE A 210 -14.32 -1.55 6.72
N ALA A 211 -15.41 -1.95 7.41
CA ALA A 211 -15.87 -3.33 7.45
C ALA A 211 -16.27 -3.85 6.05
N ILE A 212 -16.98 -3.04 5.26
CA ILE A 212 -17.33 -3.37 3.87
C ILE A 212 -16.06 -3.54 3.02
N CYS A 213 -15.09 -2.64 3.16
CA CYS A 213 -13.84 -2.73 2.43
C CYS A 213 -13.05 -4.01 2.76
N TYR A 214 -12.97 -4.41 4.04
CA TYR A 214 -12.40 -5.72 4.39
C TYR A 214 -13.21 -6.88 3.82
N GLY A 215 -14.55 -6.78 3.79
CA GLY A 215 -15.41 -7.77 3.16
C GLY A 215 -15.09 -7.96 1.68
N VAL A 216 -14.93 -6.86 0.93
CA VAL A 216 -14.56 -6.91 -0.49
C VAL A 216 -13.18 -7.53 -0.69
N LEU A 217 -12.18 -7.17 0.12
CA LEU A 217 -10.87 -7.82 0.09
C LEU A 217 -10.99 -9.33 0.30
N LEU A 218 -11.66 -9.77 1.37
CA LEU A 218 -11.76 -11.19 1.72
C LEU A 218 -12.55 -11.98 0.67
N ILE A 219 -13.59 -11.40 0.08
CA ILE A 219 -14.33 -11.99 -1.04
C ILE A 219 -13.43 -12.10 -2.28
N SER A 220 -12.66 -11.07 -2.61
CA SER A 220 -11.73 -11.15 -3.74
C SER A 220 -10.73 -12.29 -3.57
N GLN A 221 -10.21 -12.51 -2.35
CA GLN A 221 -9.31 -13.61 -2.04
C GLN A 221 -9.98 -14.99 -2.17
N ILE A 222 -11.27 -15.12 -1.84
CA ILE A 222 -12.04 -16.35 -2.09
C ILE A 222 -12.14 -16.63 -3.59
N ILE A 223 -12.43 -15.58 -4.39
CA ILE A 223 -12.50 -15.71 -5.86
C ILE A 223 -11.14 -16.15 -6.41
N ILE A 224 -10.06 -15.52 -5.99
CA ILE A 224 -8.69 -15.88 -6.38
C ILE A 224 -8.37 -17.32 -6.00
N ALA A 225 -8.70 -17.76 -4.77
CA ALA A 225 -8.46 -19.13 -4.34
C ALA A 225 -9.17 -20.17 -5.23
N ARG A 226 -10.37 -19.84 -5.71
CA ARG A 226 -11.12 -20.69 -6.65
C ARG A 226 -10.52 -20.69 -8.05
N LEU A 227 -10.16 -19.51 -8.58
CA LEU A 227 -9.59 -19.39 -9.93
C LEU A 227 -8.19 -20.02 -10.02
N ALA A 228 -7.37 -19.86 -8.98
CA ALA A 228 -6.03 -20.44 -8.91
C ALA A 228 -6.02 -21.88 -8.36
N HIS A 229 -7.19 -22.49 -8.11
CA HIS A 229 -7.32 -23.86 -7.58
C HIS A 229 -6.47 -24.11 -6.32
N LEU A 230 -6.39 -23.12 -5.40
CA LEU A 230 -5.58 -23.24 -4.19
C LEU A 230 -6.07 -24.41 -3.30
N SER A 231 -5.13 -25.12 -2.70
CA SER A 231 -5.42 -26.23 -1.79
C SER A 231 -6.14 -25.75 -0.52
N PRO A 232 -6.79 -26.65 0.24
CA PRO A 232 -7.52 -26.29 1.46
C PRO A 232 -6.68 -25.55 2.52
N TYR A 233 -5.37 -25.65 2.49
CA TYR A 233 -4.49 -24.96 3.43
C TYR A 233 -4.50 -23.43 3.29
N PHE A 234 -4.93 -22.91 2.14
CA PHE A 234 -5.20 -21.48 1.95
C PHE A 234 -6.14 -20.91 3.03
N TRP A 235 -7.15 -21.70 3.42
CA TRP A 235 -8.19 -21.24 4.36
C TRP A 235 -7.66 -20.94 5.77
N LEU A 236 -6.48 -21.49 6.14
CA LEU A 236 -5.83 -21.16 7.42
C LEU A 236 -5.37 -19.70 7.43
N GLY A 237 -4.69 -19.25 6.37
CA GLY A 237 -4.26 -17.86 6.24
C GLY A 237 -5.44 -16.90 6.06
N TRP A 238 -6.43 -17.29 5.24
CA TRP A 238 -7.64 -16.51 5.05
C TRP A 238 -8.43 -16.34 6.36
N GLY A 239 -8.59 -17.40 7.15
CA GLY A 239 -9.26 -17.36 8.44
C GLY A 239 -8.53 -16.46 9.44
N ALA A 240 -7.19 -16.50 9.49
CA ALA A 240 -6.39 -15.61 10.30
C ALA A 240 -6.55 -14.14 9.86
N ALA A 241 -6.60 -13.88 8.55
CA ALA A 241 -6.85 -12.54 8.02
C ALA A 241 -8.26 -12.03 8.36
N LEU A 242 -9.29 -12.91 8.34
CA LEU A 242 -10.64 -12.57 8.78
C LEU A 242 -10.66 -12.16 10.26
N LEU A 243 -9.97 -12.92 11.13
CA LEU A 243 -9.86 -12.57 12.56
C LEU A 243 -9.16 -11.21 12.75
N CYS A 244 -8.11 -10.92 11.97
CA CYS A 244 -7.49 -9.60 11.97
C CYS A 244 -8.47 -8.50 11.54
N ALA A 245 -9.23 -8.72 10.47
CA ALA A 245 -10.22 -7.74 10.00
C ALA A 245 -11.30 -7.45 11.07
N LEU A 246 -11.83 -8.48 11.73
CA LEU A 246 -12.78 -8.33 12.83
C LEU A 246 -12.16 -7.55 13.99
N TYR A 247 -10.93 -7.88 14.37
CA TYR A 247 -10.19 -7.14 15.40
C TYR A 247 -9.97 -5.67 15.02
N HIS A 248 -9.63 -5.36 13.75
CA HIS A 248 -9.49 -3.98 13.32
C HIS A 248 -10.82 -3.21 13.41
N VAL A 249 -11.95 -3.84 13.04
CA VAL A 249 -13.28 -3.23 13.16
C VAL A 249 -13.59 -2.92 14.64
N THR A 250 -13.25 -3.81 15.59
CA THR A 250 -13.44 -3.52 17.03
C THR A 250 -12.58 -2.36 17.49
N LEU A 251 -11.33 -2.25 17.02
CA LEU A 251 -10.45 -1.13 17.36
C LEU A 251 -10.98 0.22 16.83
N VAL A 252 -11.32 0.28 15.53
CA VAL A 252 -11.78 1.54 14.92
C VAL A 252 -13.18 1.96 15.41
N SER A 253 -13.99 1.04 15.93
CA SER A 253 -15.31 1.36 16.50
C SER A 253 -15.23 2.30 17.71
N THR A 254 -14.09 2.31 18.41
CA THR A 254 -13.84 3.22 19.53
C THR A 254 -13.59 4.67 19.07
N ARG A 255 -13.21 4.86 17.81
CA ARG A 255 -12.77 6.13 17.20
C ARG A 255 -11.68 6.85 17.96
N SER A 256 -10.97 6.19 18.88
CA SER A 256 -9.81 6.77 19.55
C SER A 256 -8.60 6.82 18.62
N ARG A 257 -7.81 7.90 18.68
CA ARG A 257 -6.60 8.07 17.86
C ARG A 257 -5.65 6.88 18.02
N GLU A 258 -5.46 6.41 19.24
CA GLU A 258 -4.57 5.29 19.55
C GLU A 258 -5.04 3.97 18.90
N ASN A 259 -6.31 3.62 19.06
CA ASN A 259 -6.85 2.37 18.52
C ASN A 259 -6.94 2.40 17.00
N CYS A 260 -7.27 3.54 16.40
CA CYS A 260 -7.25 3.71 14.94
C CYS A 260 -5.82 3.55 14.38
N PHE A 261 -4.82 4.14 15.05
CA PHE A 261 -3.42 3.95 14.65
C PHE A 261 -2.95 2.52 14.84
N LYS A 262 -3.35 1.86 15.95
CA LYS A 262 -3.06 0.45 16.19
C LYS A 262 -3.69 -0.45 15.09
N ALA A 263 -4.92 -0.20 14.69
CA ALA A 263 -5.57 -0.91 13.60
C ALA A 263 -4.80 -0.76 12.28
N PHE A 264 -4.35 0.47 11.96
CA PHE A 264 -3.52 0.73 10.79
C PHE A 264 -2.22 -0.11 10.81
N LEU A 265 -1.47 -0.05 11.91
CA LEU A 265 -0.20 -0.80 12.02
C LEU A 265 -0.42 -2.33 11.96
N HIS A 266 -1.50 -2.81 12.56
CA HIS A 266 -1.81 -4.25 12.61
C HIS A 266 -2.25 -4.82 11.26
N ASN A 267 -2.64 -3.97 10.27
CA ASN A 267 -2.96 -4.41 8.91
C ASN A 267 -1.82 -5.16 8.22
N ASN A 268 -0.58 -4.93 8.64
CA ASN A 268 0.56 -5.72 8.18
C ASN A 268 0.36 -7.23 8.38
N TRP A 269 -0.19 -7.65 9.52
CA TRP A 269 -0.46 -9.06 9.82
C TRP A 269 -1.55 -9.63 8.93
N LEU A 270 -2.60 -8.84 8.65
CA LEU A 270 -3.65 -9.26 7.70
C LEU A 270 -3.05 -9.57 6.33
N GLY A 271 -2.23 -8.66 5.80
CA GLY A 271 -1.56 -8.86 4.51
C GLY A 271 -0.64 -10.08 4.51
N GLY A 272 0.14 -10.26 5.60
CA GLY A 272 1.03 -11.40 5.78
C GLY A 272 0.31 -12.73 5.89
N PHE A 273 -0.82 -12.80 6.60
CA PHE A 273 -1.62 -14.02 6.71
C PHE A 273 -2.25 -14.43 5.37
N LEU A 274 -2.75 -13.47 4.57
CA LEU A 274 -3.20 -13.77 3.22
C LEU A 274 -2.06 -14.30 2.35
N PHE A 275 -0.86 -13.70 2.45
CA PHE A 275 0.32 -14.19 1.75
C PHE A 275 0.66 -15.63 2.15
N LEU A 276 0.74 -15.92 3.45
CA LEU A 276 0.99 -17.28 3.94
C LEU A 276 -0.07 -18.27 3.46
N GLY A 277 -1.35 -17.86 3.44
CA GLY A 277 -2.42 -18.67 2.88
C GLY A 277 -2.20 -19.01 1.41
N ILE A 278 -1.80 -18.02 0.58
CA ILE A 278 -1.48 -18.23 -0.84
C ILE A 278 -0.30 -19.20 -0.97
N VAL A 279 0.79 -18.98 -0.25
CA VAL A 279 1.98 -19.86 -0.28
C VAL A 279 1.61 -21.29 0.10
N MET A 280 0.89 -21.50 1.19
CA MET A 280 0.45 -22.84 1.62
C MET A 280 -0.53 -23.45 0.61
N GLY A 281 -1.42 -22.62 0.02
CA GLY A 281 -2.38 -23.05 -0.99
C GLY A 281 -1.73 -23.54 -2.27
N LEU A 282 -0.63 -22.91 -2.70
CA LEU A 282 0.14 -23.27 -3.89
C LEU A 282 1.08 -24.46 -3.66
N SER A 283 1.74 -24.55 -2.48
CA SER A 283 2.80 -25.52 -2.20
C SER A 283 2.32 -26.98 -2.28
N LEU A 284 1.03 -27.24 -2.15
CA LEU A 284 0.44 -28.60 -2.13
C LEU A 284 -0.34 -28.96 -3.37
N ILE A 285 -0.26 -28.14 -4.43
CA ILE A 285 -0.81 -28.49 -5.75
C ILE A 285 0.09 -29.49 -6.48
N HIS A 286 1.35 -29.63 -6.05
CA HIS A 286 2.38 -30.47 -6.69
C HIS A 286 2.67 -31.79 -5.95
N ILE A 287 1.86 -32.18 -4.96
CA ILE A 287 1.87 -33.50 -4.32
C ILE A 287 0.62 -34.29 -4.75
#